data_5235696875c48ed45a2debf3e3e377e3
#
_entry.id   5235696875c48ed45a2debf3e3e377e3
#
_cell.length_a   1.000
_cell.length_b   1.000
_cell.length_c   1.000
_cell.angle_alpha   90.00
_cell.angle_beta   90.00
_cell.angle_gamma   90.00
#
_symmetry.space_group_name_H-M   'P 1'
#
loop_
_entity.id
_entity.type
_entity.pdbx_description
1 polymer ?
#
loop_
_entity_poly.entity_id
_entity_poly.type
_entity_poly.pdbx_seq_one_letter_code
_entity_poly.pdbx_strand_id
1 'polypeptide(L)'
;MKSVSMTLRRLSAIALAVGCLAAEVISGSTGTAEAAGFENLLVPSPSMGRDIPVAFLAGGPHAAYLLDGFNAAPDVSNWVTAGNGLNTLAGKGISVVAPAGGAYSMYTNWEQDGSKQWDTFLSSELPDWLAANKGLAPGGHGVVGVSQGGYAAAALVTFHPDRFRYAGSLSGFLTPERAGVDGTITAALRQGGADSDHMWGLPQLGRWKWHSPNQNIQQLVDNDARLWIYSPGSGAPTDQGAMAGYGDISQGTNAQFYSHYRDVGGKNAHFDLGRGGGNDWPTWGQQLGAKSGDLAANIR
;
A
#
# COMPACT_ATOMS: atom_id res chain seq x y z
N MET A 1 -47.52 -22.48 63.34
CA MET A 1 -47.11 -22.50 64.78
C MET A 1 -45.75 -21.87 64.91
N LYS A 2 -45.66 -20.80 65.73
CA LYS A 2 -44.47 -20.16 66.39
C LYS A 2 -43.42 -19.61 65.42
N SER A 3 -43.35 -18.30 65.11
CA SER A 3 -43.12 -17.08 65.91
C SER A 3 -41.77 -17.08 66.66
N VAL A 4 -40.95 -16.08 66.37
CA VAL A 4 -40.22 -15.18 67.28
C VAL A 4 -38.97 -14.65 66.51
N SER A 5 -38.94 -13.45 66.04
CA SER A 5 -38.73 -12.10 66.64
C SER A 5 -37.31 -11.75 67.02
N MET A 6 -36.84 -10.69 66.36
CA MET A 6 -36.04 -9.54 66.88
C MET A 6 -34.69 -9.78 67.56
N THR A 7 -33.66 -9.09 67.14
CA THR A 7 -33.23 -7.83 67.83
C THR A 7 -32.07 -7.10 67.07
N LEU A 8 -32.25 -5.81 66.85
CA LEU A 8 -31.21 -4.82 66.54
C LEU A 8 -30.24 -4.63 67.70
N ARG A 9 -28.94 -4.47 67.38
CA ARG A 9 -28.07 -3.58 68.19
C ARG A 9 -27.06 -2.82 67.28
N ARG A 10 -27.15 -1.50 67.36
CA ARG A 10 -26.14 -0.52 66.92
C ARG A 10 -25.05 -0.45 67.98
N LEU A 11 -23.76 -0.18 67.55
CA LEU A 11 -22.74 0.54 68.32
C LEU A 11 -21.61 0.91 67.33
N SER A 12 -21.51 2.08 67.01
CA SER A 12 -20.62 3.22 67.30
C SER A 12 -19.11 3.04 66.96
N ALA A 13 -18.65 4.02 66.20
CA ALA A 13 -17.36 4.35 65.66
C ALA A 13 -16.19 4.37 66.71
N ILE A 14 -15.00 4.05 66.20
CA ILE A 14 -13.74 4.69 66.64
C ILE A 14 -12.84 4.84 65.43
N ALA A 15 -12.47 6.11 65.16
CA ALA A 15 -11.46 6.47 64.16
C ALA A 15 -10.05 6.28 64.78
N LEU A 16 -9.19 5.63 64.03
CA LEU A 16 -7.75 5.69 64.32
C LEU A 16 -7.02 6.07 63.03
N ALA A 17 -6.51 7.30 63.04
CA ALA A 17 -5.58 7.79 62.03
C ALA A 17 -4.20 7.17 62.28
N VAL A 18 -3.68 6.41 61.31
CA VAL A 18 -2.27 6.01 61.26
C VAL A 18 -1.72 6.51 59.92
N GLY A 19 -0.83 7.50 60.00
CA GLY A 19 -0.08 7.96 58.84
C GLY A 19 0.88 6.88 58.33
N CYS A 20 0.83 6.63 57.05
CA CYS A 20 1.84 5.87 56.37
C CYS A 20 2.52 6.75 55.32
N LEU A 21 3.82 6.88 55.45
CA LEU A 21 4.73 7.50 54.47
C LEU A 21 4.45 6.90 53.07
N ALA A 22 4.21 7.76 52.11
CA ALA A 22 4.25 7.41 50.70
C ALA A 22 5.71 7.17 50.29
N ALA A 23 6.09 5.94 50.06
CA ALA A 23 7.25 5.61 49.25
C ALA A 23 6.82 5.71 47.79
N GLU A 24 7.29 6.74 47.08
CA GLU A 24 7.15 6.84 45.63
C GLU A 24 8.01 5.74 45.01
N VAL A 25 7.35 4.66 44.61
CA VAL A 25 7.93 3.69 43.67
C VAL A 25 7.85 4.33 42.29
N ILE A 26 8.96 4.87 41.83
CA ILE A 26 9.12 5.22 40.40
C ILE A 26 9.12 3.89 39.65
N SER A 27 7.94 3.45 39.24
CA SER A 27 7.76 2.42 38.22
C SER A 27 8.18 3.04 36.89
N GLY A 28 9.44 2.81 36.50
CA GLY A 28 9.86 3.02 35.14
C GLY A 28 8.99 2.16 34.21
N SER A 29 7.98 2.75 33.61
CA SER A 29 7.26 2.12 32.48
C SER A 29 8.26 2.00 31.36
N THR A 30 8.80 0.80 31.14
CA THR A 30 9.31 0.39 29.85
C THR A 30 8.08 0.39 28.93
N GLY A 31 7.86 1.50 28.26
CA GLY A 31 6.83 1.60 27.25
C GLY A 31 7.13 0.59 26.16
N THR A 32 6.46 -0.55 26.19
CA THR A 32 6.20 -1.30 24.96
C THR A 32 5.49 -0.32 24.06
N ALA A 33 6.10 0.03 22.93
CA ALA A 33 5.44 0.81 21.92
C ALA A 33 4.13 0.08 21.57
N GLU A 34 3.00 0.62 22.03
CA GLU A 34 1.69 0.16 21.62
C GLU A 34 1.68 0.26 20.10
N ALA A 35 1.36 -0.83 19.42
CA ALA A 35 1.18 -0.82 17.98
C ALA A 35 0.20 0.32 17.68
N ALA A 36 0.61 1.30 16.88
CA ALA A 36 -0.21 2.45 16.58
C ALA A 36 -1.52 1.94 16.00
N GLY A 37 -2.63 2.18 16.72
CA GLY A 37 -3.95 1.72 16.31
C GLY A 37 -4.31 2.38 14.99
N PHE A 38 -4.52 1.60 13.94
CA PHE A 38 -5.05 2.08 12.67
C PHE A 38 -6.58 2.00 12.67
N GLU A 39 -7.20 2.83 11.86
CA GLU A 39 -8.63 2.84 11.63
C GLU A 39 -8.98 1.93 10.45
N ASN A 40 -10.06 1.16 10.55
CA ASN A 40 -10.69 0.48 9.42
C ASN A 40 -11.80 1.37 8.87
N LEU A 41 -11.58 1.90 7.68
CA LEU A 41 -12.53 2.76 6.98
C LEU A 41 -13.29 1.96 5.92
N LEU A 42 -14.51 2.38 5.62
CA LEU A 42 -15.25 1.99 4.42
C LEU A 42 -15.41 3.25 3.58
N VAL A 43 -14.67 3.33 2.48
CA VAL A 43 -14.63 4.50 1.61
C VAL A 43 -15.51 4.23 0.39
N PRO A 44 -16.56 5.04 0.16
CA PRO A 44 -17.43 4.88 -0.99
C PRO A 44 -16.66 5.02 -2.30
N SER A 45 -16.92 4.13 -3.25
CA SER A 45 -16.49 4.24 -4.64
C SER A 45 -17.70 4.28 -5.56
N PRO A 46 -18.20 5.47 -5.89
CA PRO A 46 -19.29 5.63 -6.86
C PRO A 46 -18.98 5.00 -8.21
N SER A 47 -17.72 5.09 -8.67
CA SER A 47 -17.30 4.52 -9.96
C SER A 47 -17.37 2.99 -9.98
N MET A 48 -17.19 2.31 -8.83
CA MET A 48 -17.31 0.84 -8.72
C MET A 48 -18.63 0.39 -8.08
N GLY A 49 -19.47 1.33 -7.62
CA GLY A 49 -20.77 1.04 -7.01
C GLY A 49 -20.70 0.26 -5.70
N ARG A 50 -19.60 0.43 -4.93
CA ARG A 50 -19.37 -0.27 -3.65
C ARG A 50 -18.47 0.52 -2.73
N ASP A 51 -18.48 0.18 -1.46
CA ASP A 51 -17.50 0.68 -0.49
C ASP A 51 -16.22 -0.17 -0.55
N ILE A 52 -15.08 0.49 -0.40
CA ILE A 52 -13.76 -0.13 -0.38
C ILE A 52 -13.21 -0.09 1.04
N PRO A 53 -12.84 -1.24 1.63
CA PRO A 53 -12.16 -1.27 2.92
C PRO A 53 -10.76 -0.64 2.80
N VAL A 54 -10.44 0.26 3.74
CA VAL A 54 -9.15 0.96 3.76
C VAL A 54 -8.62 0.97 5.19
N ALA A 55 -7.43 0.40 5.41
CA ALA A 55 -6.72 0.60 6.66
C ALA A 55 -6.03 1.96 6.62
N PHE A 56 -6.29 2.79 7.62
CA PHE A 56 -5.79 4.15 7.71
C PHE A 56 -5.03 4.39 9.02
N LEU A 57 -3.81 4.87 8.91
CA LEU A 57 -3.01 5.32 10.06
C LEU A 57 -2.72 6.82 9.90
N ALA A 58 -3.22 7.63 10.81
CA ALA A 58 -2.94 9.06 10.83
C ALA A 58 -1.49 9.34 11.24
N GLY A 59 -0.84 10.30 10.58
CA GLY A 59 0.56 10.64 10.87
C GLY A 59 1.04 11.97 10.29
N GLY A 60 0.30 12.55 9.35
CA GLY A 60 0.61 13.83 8.71
C GLY A 60 -0.35 14.15 7.58
N PRO A 61 -0.24 15.34 6.96
CA PRO A 61 -1.15 15.76 5.88
C PRO A 61 -0.94 15.02 4.57
N HIS A 62 0.24 14.45 4.35
CA HIS A 62 0.53 13.64 3.16
C HIS A 62 0.57 12.16 3.53
N ALA A 63 0.21 11.29 2.60
CA ALA A 63 0.07 9.88 2.86
C ALA A 63 0.90 9.01 1.91
N ALA A 64 1.35 7.86 2.41
CA ALA A 64 1.81 6.74 1.62
C ALA A 64 0.65 5.78 1.37
N TYR A 65 0.29 5.57 0.10
CA TYR A 65 -0.68 4.58 -0.35
C TYR A 65 0.04 3.26 -0.58
N LEU A 66 -0.40 2.19 0.08
CA LEU A 66 0.21 0.88 0.01
C LEU A 66 -0.67 -0.07 -0.79
N LEU A 67 -0.19 -0.53 -1.95
CA LEU A 67 -0.96 -1.36 -2.88
C LEU A 67 -0.47 -2.80 -2.89
N ASP A 68 -1.41 -3.74 -2.84
CA ASP A 68 -1.16 -5.17 -2.76
C ASP A 68 -0.78 -5.80 -4.10
N GLY A 69 -0.36 -7.07 -4.07
CA GLY A 69 -0.15 -7.91 -5.25
C GLY A 69 -1.44 -8.48 -5.84
N PHE A 70 -1.32 -9.42 -6.78
CA PHE A 70 -2.48 -10.04 -7.43
C PHE A 70 -3.46 -10.70 -6.44
N ASN A 71 -2.94 -11.30 -5.36
CA ASN A 71 -3.72 -11.98 -4.33
C ASN A 71 -4.15 -11.02 -3.20
N ALA A 72 -4.51 -9.79 -3.52
CA ALA A 72 -5.02 -8.83 -2.55
C ALA A 72 -6.21 -9.41 -1.79
N ALA A 73 -6.19 -9.33 -0.46
CA ALA A 73 -7.31 -9.78 0.35
C ALA A 73 -8.50 -8.83 0.21
N PRO A 74 -9.76 -9.33 0.32
CA PRO A 74 -10.94 -8.52 0.08
C PRO A 74 -11.22 -7.47 1.17
N ASP A 75 -10.86 -7.77 2.41
CA ASP A 75 -11.31 -6.99 3.58
C ASP A 75 -10.19 -6.19 4.25
N VAL A 76 -8.96 -6.70 4.25
CA VAL A 76 -7.80 -6.05 4.87
C VAL A 76 -6.59 -6.22 3.97
N SER A 77 -5.91 -5.12 3.64
CA SER A 77 -4.71 -5.14 2.80
C SER A 77 -3.63 -6.08 3.35
N ASN A 78 -2.95 -6.77 2.47
CA ASN A 78 -1.83 -7.64 2.82
C ASN A 78 -0.63 -6.84 3.37
N TRP A 79 -0.54 -5.55 3.12
CA TRP A 79 0.41 -4.67 3.80
C TRP A 79 0.17 -4.59 5.32
N VAL A 80 -1.07 -4.80 5.79
CA VAL A 80 -1.40 -4.90 7.21
C VAL A 80 -1.06 -6.29 7.74
N THR A 81 -1.54 -7.34 7.04
CA THR A 81 -1.54 -8.71 7.56
C THR A 81 -0.21 -9.45 7.37
N ALA A 82 0.58 -9.07 6.35
CA ALA A 82 1.82 -9.77 5.98
C ALA A 82 3.03 -8.83 5.81
N GLY A 83 2.81 -7.60 5.29
CA GLY A 83 3.88 -6.66 4.98
C GLY A 83 4.30 -5.76 6.14
N ASN A 84 3.56 -5.74 7.25
CA ASN A 84 3.79 -4.85 8.41
C ASN A 84 3.93 -3.36 8.04
N GLY A 85 3.26 -2.94 6.95
CA GLY A 85 3.48 -1.64 6.31
C GLY A 85 3.10 -0.46 7.20
N LEU A 86 1.95 -0.55 7.90
CA LEU A 86 1.46 0.52 8.75
C LEU A 86 2.40 0.76 9.94
N ASN A 87 2.85 -0.30 10.62
CA ASN A 87 3.81 -0.17 11.72
C ASN A 87 5.18 0.33 11.23
N THR A 88 5.62 -0.11 10.05
CA THR A 88 6.89 0.32 9.45
C THR A 88 6.91 1.83 9.20
N LEU A 89 5.79 2.42 8.83
CA LEU A 89 5.66 3.85 8.54
C LEU A 89 5.11 4.68 9.70
N ALA A 90 4.70 4.04 10.80
CA ALA A 90 4.23 4.73 12.00
C ALA A 90 5.29 5.71 12.53
N GLY A 91 4.85 6.91 12.94
CA GLY A 91 5.72 7.93 13.50
C GLY A 91 6.68 8.61 12.51
N LYS A 92 6.53 8.38 11.20
CA LYS A 92 7.36 9.02 10.17
C LYS A 92 6.87 10.41 9.74
N GLY A 93 5.81 10.93 10.37
CA GLY A 93 5.24 12.24 10.03
C GLY A 93 4.38 12.23 8.76
N ILE A 94 4.00 11.05 8.29
CA ILE A 94 3.13 10.80 7.15
C ILE A 94 1.98 9.89 7.56
N SER A 95 0.83 10.05 6.94
CA SER A 95 -0.28 9.10 7.07
C SER A 95 -0.04 7.86 6.19
N VAL A 96 -0.72 6.76 6.51
CA VAL A 96 -0.63 5.52 5.72
C VAL A 96 -2.03 5.09 5.32
N VAL A 97 -2.20 4.74 4.06
CA VAL A 97 -3.47 4.37 3.44
C VAL A 97 -3.29 3.03 2.72
N ALA A 98 -3.96 1.98 3.18
CA ALA A 98 -3.83 0.65 2.59
C ALA A 98 -5.22 0.12 2.19
N PRO A 99 -5.67 0.37 0.94
CA PRO A 99 -6.93 -0.14 0.43
C PRO A 99 -6.85 -1.65 0.19
N ALA A 100 -7.94 -2.37 0.48
CA ALA A 100 -8.10 -3.79 0.23
C ALA A 100 -8.97 -4.06 -1.01
N GLY A 101 -9.08 -5.31 -1.43
CA GLY A 101 -10.03 -5.76 -2.46
C GLY A 101 -9.60 -5.52 -3.91
N GLY A 102 -8.33 -5.15 -4.15
CA GLY A 102 -7.80 -4.92 -5.50
C GLY A 102 -7.24 -6.17 -6.21
N ALA A 103 -7.67 -7.37 -5.81
CA ALA A 103 -7.18 -8.61 -6.43
C ALA A 103 -7.40 -8.63 -7.94
N TYR A 104 -6.37 -9.04 -8.68
CA TYR A 104 -6.41 -9.21 -10.13
C TYR A 104 -7.01 -8.01 -10.90
N SER A 105 -6.74 -6.79 -10.45
CA SER A 105 -7.28 -5.56 -11.04
C SER A 105 -6.25 -4.74 -11.82
N MET A 106 -4.97 -5.01 -11.64
CA MET A 106 -3.86 -4.12 -12.05
C MET A 106 -4.01 -2.68 -11.50
N TYR A 107 -4.95 -2.46 -10.57
CA TYR A 107 -5.29 -1.13 -10.03
C TYR A 107 -5.53 -0.07 -11.11
N THR A 108 -6.14 -0.48 -12.22
CA THR A 108 -6.46 0.38 -13.37
C THR A 108 -7.97 0.43 -13.62
N ASN A 109 -8.40 1.33 -14.46
CA ASN A 109 -9.77 1.32 -14.98
C ASN A 109 -9.90 0.28 -16.08
N TRP A 110 -10.82 -0.66 -15.90
CA TRP A 110 -11.13 -1.65 -16.92
C TRP A 110 -12.17 -1.10 -17.89
N GLU A 111 -11.88 -1.22 -19.18
CA GLU A 111 -12.74 -0.64 -20.22
C GLU A 111 -14.12 -1.30 -20.31
N GLN A 112 -14.19 -2.61 -20.00
CA GLN A 112 -15.42 -3.40 -20.12
C GLN A 112 -15.87 -4.04 -18.82
N ASP A 113 -15.34 -3.57 -17.66
CA ASP A 113 -15.74 -4.02 -16.33
C ASP A 113 -15.83 -2.85 -15.35
N GLY A 114 -17.02 -2.29 -15.21
CA GLY A 114 -17.28 -1.17 -14.31
C GLY A 114 -17.04 -1.47 -12.82
N SER A 115 -16.92 -2.74 -12.43
CA SER A 115 -16.59 -3.11 -11.06
C SER A 115 -15.10 -2.93 -10.71
N LYS A 116 -14.26 -2.58 -11.69
CA LYS A 116 -12.81 -2.42 -11.58
C LYS A 116 -12.34 -1.05 -12.09
N GLN A 117 -12.85 0.03 -11.49
CA GLN A 117 -12.47 1.40 -11.79
C GLN A 117 -11.43 1.91 -10.76
N TRP A 118 -10.36 1.13 -10.58
CA TRP A 118 -9.38 1.35 -9.53
C TRP A 118 -8.54 2.61 -9.72
N ASP A 119 -8.22 2.98 -10.95
CA ASP A 119 -7.49 4.23 -11.22
C ASP A 119 -8.30 5.44 -10.77
N THR A 120 -9.61 5.49 -11.10
CA THR A 120 -10.53 6.54 -10.63
C THR A 120 -10.63 6.55 -9.10
N PHE A 121 -10.76 5.38 -8.48
CA PHE A 121 -10.83 5.30 -7.03
C PHE A 121 -9.56 5.84 -6.36
N LEU A 122 -8.39 5.40 -6.79
CA LEU A 122 -7.11 5.73 -6.16
C LEU A 122 -6.66 7.18 -6.43
N SER A 123 -6.97 7.73 -7.61
CA SER A 123 -6.51 9.06 -8.00
C SER A 123 -7.51 10.19 -7.69
N SER A 124 -8.77 9.85 -7.48
CA SER A 124 -9.83 10.84 -7.29
C SER A 124 -10.68 10.56 -6.05
N GLU A 125 -11.45 9.47 -6.03
CA GLU A 125 -12.45 9.22 -5.00
C GLU A 125 -11.82 9.09 -3.60
N LEU A 126 -10.79 8.27 -3.46
CA LEU A 126 -10.11 8.04 -2.17
C LEU A 126 -9.35 9.27 -1.67
N PRO A 127 -8.53 9.99 -2.47
CA PRO A 127 -7.87 11.21 -2.02
C PRO A 127 -8.84 12.30 -1.61
N ASP A 128 -9.90 12.53 -2.38
CA ASP A 128 -10.91 13.56 -2.09
C ASP A 128 -11.71 13.21 -0.83
N TRP A 129 -12.05 11.93 -0.64
CA TRP A 129 -12.69 11.47 0.59
C TRP A 129 -11.79 11.63 1.82
N LEU A 130 -10.50 11.29 1.71
CA LEU A 130 -9.52 11.43 2.79
C LEU A 130 -9.25 12.90 3.11
N ALA A 131 -9.19 13.76 2.12
CA ALA A 131 -9.07 15.21 2.34
C ALA A 131 -10.28 15.76 3.12
N ALA A 132 -11.48 15.38 2.74
CA ALA A 132 -12.72 15.84 3.37
C ALA A 132 -12.92 15.27 4.79
N ASN A 133 -12.55 14.00 5.03
CA ASN A 133 -12.91 13.28 6.26
C ASN A 133 -11.73 13.07 7.23
N LYS A 134 -10.49 13.15 6.74
CA LYS A 134 -9.28 12.93 7.53
C LYS A 134 -8.32 14.13 7.52
N GLY A 135 -8.64 15.17 6.75
CA GLY A 135 -7.83 16.39 6.68
C GLY A 135 -6.50 16.20 5.95
N LEU A 136 -6.40 15.22 5.07
CA LEU A 136 -5.20 15.07 4.24
C LEU A 136 -5.10 16.18 3.20
N ALA A 137 -3.90 16.46 2.74
CA ALA A 137 -3.68 17.34 1.61
C ALA A 137 -4.33 16.76 0.33
N PRO A 138 -4.70 17.59 -0.65
CA PRO A 138 -5.32 17.10 -1.89
C PRO A 138 -4.35 16.36 -2.81
N GLY A 139 -3.04 16.49 -2.58
CA GLY A 139 -1.99 15.87 -3.38
C GLY A 139 -0.63 15.85 -2.67
N GLY A 140 0.43 15.54 -3.42
CA GLY A 140 1.77 15.41 -2.85
C GLY A 140 1.98 14.09 -2.10
N HIS A 141 1.18 13.09 -2.39
CA HIS A 141 1.24 11.76 -1.78
C HIS A 141 2.30 10.85 -2.43
N GLY A 142 2.56 9.72 -1.79
CA GLY A 142 3.37 8.64 -2.37
C GLY A 142 2.54 7.37 -2.54
N VAL A 143 2.94 6.55 -3.50
CA VAL A 143 2.39 5.21 -3.71
C VAL A 143 3.52 4.20 -3.64
N VAL A 144 3.35 3.16 -2.84
CA VAL A 144 4.26 2.00 -2.79
C VAL A 144 3.44 0.76 -3.01
N GLY A 145 3.87 -0.11 -3.90
CA GLY A 145 3.13 -1.33 -4.15
C GLY A 145 4.00 -2.49 -4.57
N VAL A 146 3.45 -3.69 -4.46
CA VAL A 146 4.10 -4.95 -4.83
C VAL A 146 3.45 -5.55 -6.06
N SER A 147 4.22 -6.14 -6.97
CA SER A 147 3.68 -6.86 -8.12
C SER A 147 2.77 -5.96 -8.99
N GLN A 148 1.46 -6.31 -9.16
CA GLN A 148 0.51 -5.41 -9.83
C GLN A 148 0.43 -4.04 -9.15
N GLY A 149 0.54 -3.97 -7.82
CA GLY A 149 0.60 -2.71 -7.08
C GLY A 149 1.87 -1.92 -7.37
N GLY A 150 2.98 -2.61 -7.66
CA GLY A 150 4.24 -1.97 -8.09
C GLY A 150 4.13 -1.34 -9.47
N TYR A 151 3.42 -1.98 -10.40
CA TYR A 151 3.01 -1.35 -11.65
C TYR A 151 2.15 -0.12 -11.39
N ALA A 152 1.11 -0.28 -10.58
CA ALA A 152 0.15 0.80 -10.28
C ALA A 152 0.82 2.00 -9.61
N ALA A 153 1.81 1.79 -8.74
CA ALA A 153 2.57 2.88 -8.12
C ALA A 153 3.25 3.76 -9.18
N ALA A 154 3.91 3.15 -10.16
CA ALA A 154 4.54 3.90 -11.26
C ALA A 154 3.49 4.54 -12.17
N ALA A 155 2.40 3.85 -12.50
CA ALA A 155 1.34 4.36 -13.36
C ALA A 155 0.62 5.57 -12.73
N LEU A 156 0.22 5.48 -11.47
CA LEU A 156 -0.44 6.58 -10.75
C LEU A 156 0.42 7.84 -10.70
N VAL A 157 1.72 7.70 -10.41
CA VAL A 157 2.63 8.86 -10.41
C VAL A 157 2.86 9.40 -11.83
N THR A 158 2.85 8.55 -12.85
CA THR A 158 2.96 8.97 -14.24
C THR A 158 1.75 9.80 -14.69
N PHE A 159 0.55 9.31 -14.41
CA PHE A 159 -0.69 9.87 -14.99
C PHE A 159 -1.40 10.87 -14.07
N HIS A 160 -1.08 10.89 -12.76
CA HIS A 160 -1.69 11.77 -11.76
C HIS A 160 -0.65 12.52 -10.93
N PRO A 161 0.25 13.33 -11.55
CA PRO A 161 1.33 14.04 -10.86
C PRO A 161 0.84 15.14 -9.90
N ASP A 162 -0.40 15.58 -10.04
CA ASP A 162 -1.07 16.49 -9.12
C ASP A 162 -1.43 15.81 -7.78
N ARG A 163 -1.62 14.50 -7.78
CA ARG A 163 -1.94 13.68 -6.61
C ARG A 163 -0.70 13.02 -6.00
N PHE A 164 0.18 12.47 -6.84
CA PHE A 164 1.27 11.61 -6.41
C PHE A 164 2.62 12.09 -6.93
N ARG A 165 3.64 12.07 -6.05
CA ARG A 165 5.01 12.52 -6.35
C ARG A 165 6.07 11.46 -6.13
N TYR A 166 5.74 10.38 -5.45
CA TYR A 166 6.66 9.28 -5.11
C TYR A 166 6.07 7.95 -5.55
N ALA A 167 6.84 7.18 -6.32
CA ALA A 167 6.51 5.80 -6.69
C ALA A 167 7.53 4.82 -6.13
N GLY A 168 7.09 3.92 -5.26
CA GLY A 168 7.82 2.74 -4.82
C GLY A 168 7.29 1.49 -5.52
N SER A 169 8.00 0.98 -6.52
CA SER A 169 7.63 -0.24 -7.23
C SER A 169 8.48 -1.41 -6.77
N LEU A 170 7.86 -2.36 -6.08
CA LEU A 170 8.49 -3.59 -5.60
C LEU A 170 8.06 -4.76 -6.48
N SER A 171 8.99 -5.29 -7.26
CA SER A 171 8.73 -6.39 -8.19
C SER A 171 7.56 -6.11 -9.17
N GLY A 172 7.39 -4.84 -9.60
CA GLY A 172 6.33 -4.44 -10.53
C GLY A 172 6.62 -4.81 -11.98
N PHE A 173 5.60 -4.69 -12.83
CA PHE A 173 5.68 -4.90 -14.28
C PHE A 173 5.68 -3.55 -15.01
N LEU A 174 6.83 -2.88 -15.08
CA LEU A 174 6.89 -1.49 -15.55
C LEU A 174 6.82 -1.32 -17.08
N THR A 175 6.85 -2.43 -17.82
CA THR A 175 6.68 -2.48 -19.28
C THR A 175 5.56 -3.46 -19.62
N PRO A 176 4.29 -3.21 -19.22
CA PRO A 176 3.20 -4.18 -19.36
C PRO A 176 2.91 -4.54 -20.82
N GLU A 177 3.22 -3.65 -21.75
CA GLU A 177 3.00 -3.83 -23.20
C GLU A 177 4.06 -4.69 -23.89
N ARG A 178 5.14 -5.06 -23.18
CA ARG A 178 6.24 -5.83 -23.75
C ARG A 178 5.80 -7.29 -23.97
N ALA A 179 6.16 -7.82 -25.15
CA ALA A 179 5.93 -9.24 -25.47
C ALA A 179 6.48 -10.16 -24.39
N GLY A 180 5.65 -11.07 -23.91
CA GLY A 180 5.94 -11.99 -22.80
C GLY A 180 5.52 -11.43 -21.43
N VAL A 181 5.65 -10.13 -21.18
CA VAL A 181 5.10 -9.48 -19.96
C VAL A 181 3.58 -9.40 -20.06
N ASP A 182 3.05 -8.93 -21.19
CA ASP A 182 1.63 -8.93 -21.50
C ASP A 182 0.99 -10.32 -21.32
N GLY A 183 1.65 -11.35 -21.87
CA GLY A 183 1.20 -12.74 -21.71
C GLY A 183 1.20 -13.21 -20.26
N THR A 184 2.19 -12.80 -19.47
CA THR A 184 2.25 -13.14 -18.03
C THR A 184 1.14 -12.45 -17.24
N ILE A 185 0.90 -11.16 -17.48
CA ILE A 185 -0.20 -10.42 -16.85
C ILE A 185 -1.53 -11.05 -17.22
N THR A 186 -1.76 -11.31 -18.51
CA THR A 186 -2.98 -11.96 -19.01
C THR A 186 -3.21 -13.33 -18.33
N ALA A 187 -2.17 -14.16 -18.23
CA ALA A 187 -2.26 -15.45 -17.57
C ALA A 187 -2.62 -15.32 -16.09
N ALA A 188 -2.01 -14.37 -15.38
CA ALA A 188 -2.31 -14.12 -13.97
C ALA A 188 -3.76 -13.66 -13.76
N LEU A 189 -4.24 -12.72 -14.58
CA LEU A 189 -5.62 -12.23 -14.50
C LEU A 189 -6.63 -13.36 -14.73
N ARG A 190 -6.40 -14.21 -15.75
CA ARG A 190 -7.26 -15.37 -16.04
C ARG A 190 -7.22 -16.43 -14.94
N GLN A 191 -6.05 -16.66 -14.32
CA GLN A 191 -5.93 -17.56 -13.16
C GLN A 191 -6.77 -17.04 -11.99
N GLY A 192 -6.85 -15.73 -11.80
CA GLY A 192 -7.72 -15.08 -10.83
C GLY A 192 -9.20 -15.02 -11.23
N GLY A 193 -9.60 -15.66 -12.34
CA GLY A 193 -10.97 -15.67 -12.82
C GLY A 193 -11.41 -14.40 -13.55
N ALA A 194 -10.48 -13.49 -13.87
CA ALA A 194 -10.76 -12.25 -14.57
C ALA A 194 -10.56 -12.41 -16.07
N ASP A 195 -11.47 -11.84 -16.88
CA ASP A 195 -11.30 -11.76 -18.32
C ASP A 195 -10.36 -10.61 -18.67
N SER A 196 -9.09 -10.93 -18.94
CA SER A 196 -8.05 -9.95 -19.24
C SER A 196 -8.36 -9.06 -20.45
N ASP A 197 -9.20 -9.52 -21.38
CA ASP A 197 -9.53 -8.77 -22.58
C ASP A 197 -10.48 -7.60 -22.27
N HIS A 198 -11.15 -7.65 -21.11
CA HIS A 198 -11.97 -6.56 -20.60
C HIS A 198 -11.16 -5.41 -19.97
N MET A 199 -9.87 -5.62 -19.67
CA MET A 199 -9.02 -4.60 -19.07
C MET A 199 -8.70 -3.48 -20.07
N TRP A 200 -7.82 -3.74 -21.02
CA TRP A 200 -7.35 -2.79 -22.03
C TRP A 200 -7.48 -3.38 -23.45
N GLY A 201 -8.34 -4.37 -23.63
CA GLY A 201 -8.46 -5.15 -24.85
C GLY A 201 -7.28 -6.10 -25.05
N LEU A 202 -7.27 -6.78 -26.19
CA LEU A 202 -6.19 -7.68 -26.56
C LEU A 202 -4.84 -6.92 -26.67
N PRO A 203 -3.73 -7.44 -26.13
CA PRO A 203 -2.42 -6.78 -26.20
C PRO A 203 -1.98 -6.36 -27.61
N GLN A 204 -2.32 -7.19 -28.60
CA GLN A 204 -2.00 -6.96 -30.03
C GLN A 204 -2.64 -5.70 -30.62
N LEU A 205 -3.71 -5.18 -29.98
CA LEU A 205 -4.37 -3.94 -30.41
C LEU A 205 -3.58 -2.67 -30.04
N GLY A 206 -2.50 -2.81 -29.27
CA GLY A 206 -1.58 -1.73 -28.95
C GLY A 206 -2.06 -0.77 -27.85
N ARG A 207 -3.26 -0.96 -27.28
CA ARG A 207 -3.83 -0.07 -26.24
C ARG A 207 -3.10 -0.18 -24.90
N TRP A 208 -2.46 -1.30 -24.62
CA TRP A 208 -1.61 -1.51 -23.46
C TRP A 208 -0.50 -0.48 -23.33
N LYS A 209 -0.03 0.10 -24.44
CA LYS A 209 0.96 1.19 -24.46
C LYS A 209 0.48 2.47 -23.79
N TRP A 210 -0.83 2.74 -23.88
CA TRP A 210 -1.41 3.95 -23.27
C TRP A 210 -1.36 3.93 -21.75
N HIS A 211 -1.36 2.73 -21.17
CA HIS A 211 -1.33 2.50 -19.73
C HIS A 211 0.08 2.15 -19.21
N SER A 212 1.09 2.18 -20.09
CA SER A 212 2.47 1.83 -19.72
C SER A 212 3.22 3.01 -19.13
N PRO A 213 3.72 2.94 -17.88
CA PRO A 213 4.61 3.96 -17.34
C PRO A 213 5.92 4.05 -18.14
N ASN A 214 6.37 2.96 -18.75
CA ASN A 214 7.57 2.97 -19.61
C ASN A 214 7.35 3.75 -20.92
N GLN A 215 6.21 3.61 -21.56
CA GLN A 215 5.90 4.36 -22.80
C GLN A 215 5.68 5.86 -22.52
N ASN A 216 5.28 6.20 -21.31
CA ASN A 216 5.01 7.55 -20.86
C ASN A 216 6.07 8.09 -19.89
N ILE A 217 7.27 7.51 -19.91
CA ILE A 217 8.35 7.74 -18.95
C ILE A 217 8.83 9.21 -18.91
N GLN A 218 8.69 9.94 -20.03
CA GLN A 218 9.01 11.36 -20.09
C GLN A 218 8.19 12.18 -19.07
N GLN A 219 6.92 11.81 -18.83
CA GLN A 219 6.10 12.50 -17.82
C GLN A 219 6.67 12.37 -16.41
N LEU A 220 7.27 11.23 -16.07
CA LEU A 220 7.94 11.04 -14.77
C LEU A 220 9.15 11.96 -14.61
N VAL A 221 9.90 12.16 -15.70
CA VAL A 221 11.07 13.04 -15.72
C VAL A 221 10.67 14.51 -15.67
N ASP A 222 9.67 14.91 -16.47
CA ASP A 222 9.18 16.29 -16.55
C ASP A 222 8.56 16.75 -15.23
N ASN A 223 7.91 15.85 -14.50
CA ASN A 223 7.31 16.11 -13.19
C ASN A 223 8.29 15.94 -12.01
N ASP A 224 9.56 15.62 -12.29
CA ASP A 224 10.59 15.34 -11.26
C ASP A 224 10.11 14.33 -10.20
N ALA A 225 9.38 13.31 -10.65
CA ALA A 225 8.83 12.28 -9.77
C ALA A 225 9.96 11.50 -9.08
N ARG A 226 9.85 11.30 -7.75
CA ARG A 226 10.80 10.46 -7.02
C ARG A 226 10.43 8.99 -7.22
N LEU A 227 11.38 8.20 -7.72
CA LEU A 227 11.15 6.78 -7.97
C LEU A 227 12.06 5.91 -7.09
N TRP A 228 11.50 4.85 -6.58
CA TRP A 228 12.23 3.75 -5.96
C TRP A 228 11.74 2.43 -6.57
N ILE A 229 12.62 1.78 -7.32
CA ILE A 229 12.32 0.57 -8.07
C ILE A 229 13.19 -0.57 -7.54
N TYR A 230 12.55 -1.61 -7.03
CA TYR A 230 13.22 -2.81 -6.54
C TYR A 230 12.72 -4.04 -7.32
N SER A 231 13.64 -4.91 -7.68
CA SER A 231 13.35 -6.30 -8.02
C SER A 231 14.50 -7.21 -7.60
N PRO A 232 14.19 -8.40 -7.06
CA PRO A 232 15.22 -9.37 -6.69
C PRO A 232 15.93 -9.91 -7.93
N GLY A 233 17.01 -10.67 -7.73
CA GLY A 233 17.75 -11.33 -8.80
C GLY A 233 16.96 -12.44 -9.48
N SER A 234 17.43 -12.86 -10.66
CA SER A 234 16.91 -14.03 -11.38
C SER A 234 16.91 -15.27 -10.50
N GLY A 235 15.84 -16.07 -10.59
CA GLY A 235 15.66 -17.27 -9.79
C GLY A 235 15.34 -17.02 -8.32
N ALA A 236 15.06 -15.78 -7.91
CA ALA A 236 14.68 -15.44 -6.53
C ALA A 236 13.39 -16.19 -6.13
N PRO A 237 13.27 -16.60 -4.85
CA PRO A 237 12.05 -17.20 -4.33
C PRO A 237 10.83 -16.31 -4.55
N THR A 238 9.66 -16.94 -4.74
CA THR A 238 8.38 -16.23 -4.85
C THR A 238 7.31 -16.95 -4.07
N ASP A 239 6.49 -16.20 -3.33
CA ASP A 239 5.27 -16.62 -2.67
C ASP A 239 3.99 -16.22 -3.44
N GLN A 240 4.17 -15.55 -4.60
CA GLN A 240 3.06 -15.03 -5.40
C GLN A 240 2.32 -16.10 -6.22
N GLY A 241 2.32 -17.34 -5.73
CA GLY A 241 1.65 -18.44 -6.40
C GLY A 241 2.41 -18.97 -7.62
N ALA A 242 1.78 -19.83 -8.39
CA ALA A 242 2.42 -20.66 -9.42
C ALA A 242 2.86 -19.91 -10.70
N MET A 243 3.13 -18.62 -10.67
CA MET A 243 3.65 -17.92 -11.85
C MET A 243 5.14 -18.21 -12.03
N ALA A 244 5.45 -19.29 -12.73
CA ALA A 244 6.82 -19.62 -13.10
C ALA A 244 7.49 -18.44 -13.83
N GLY A 245 8.72 -18.09 -13.41
CA GLY A 245 9.47 -16.98 -14.04
C GLY A 245 9.05 -15.58 -13.63
N TYR A 246 8.16 -15.41 -12.65
CA TYR A 246 7.71 -14.10 -12.17
C TYR A 246 8.88 -13.18 -11.82
N GLY A 247 9.85 -13.65 -11.06
CA GLY A 247 11.02 -12.86 -10.66
C GLY A 247 11.85 -12.40 -11.85
N ASP A 248 12.08 -13.29 -12.82
CA ASP A 248 12.86 -12.99 -14.02
C ASP A 248 12.14 -11.96 -14.91
N ILE A 249 10.82 -12.08 -15.03
CA ILE A 249 10.00 -11.14 -15.80
C ILE A 249 10.01 -9.76 -15.12
N SER A 250 9.77 -9.70 -13.81
CA SER A 250 9.84 -8.47 -13.04
C SER A 250 11.20 -7.79 -13.19
N GLN A 251 12.30 -8.53 -13.01
CA GLN A 251 13.64 -8.00 -13.19
C GLN A 251 13.87 -7.49 -14.62
N GLY A 252 13.45 -8.25 -15.63
CA GLY A 252 13.63 -7.89 -17.04
C GLY A 252 12.88 -6.61 -17.43
N THR A 253 11.63 -6.44 -16.95
CA THR A 253 10.85 -5.22 -17.22
C THR A 253 11.46 -4.00 -16.51
N ASN A 254 11.90 -4.17 -15.27
CA ASN A 254 12.48 -3.09 -14.48
C ASN A 254 13.87 -2.66 -14.99
N ALA A 255 14.66 -3.59 -15.52
CA ALA A 255 15.93 -3.28 -16.18
C ALA A 255 15.71 -2.47 -17.48
N GLN A 256 14.70 -2.83 -18.29
CA GLN A 256 14.32 -2.07 -19.47
C GLN A 256 13.83 -0.67 -19.11
N PHE A 257 12.95 -0.56 -18.10
CA PHE A 257 12.48 0.73 -17.60
C PHE A 257 13.65 1.61 -17.10
N TYR A 258 14.60 1.02 -16.37
CA TYR A 258 15.81 1.72 -15.93
C TYR A 258 16.61 2.30 -17.10
N SER A 259 16.88 1.48 -18.13
CA SER A 259 17.61 1.96 -19.30
C SER A 259 16.89 3.13 -19.96
N HIS A 260 15.60 2.99 -20.24
CA HIS A 260 14.80 4.03 -20.86
C HIS A 260 14.73 5.31 -20.00
N TYR A 261 14.56 5.16 -18.68
CA TYR A 261 14.55 6.31 -17.75
C TYR A 261 15.87 7.12 -17.82
N ARG A 262 17.01 6.42 -17.92
CA ARG A 262 18.31 7.05 -18.06
C ARG A 262 18.48 7.71 -19.44
N ASP A 263 18.02 7.06 -20.50
CA ASP A 263 18.13 7.55 -21.87
C ASP A 263 17.34 8.86 -22.09
N VAL A 264 16.20 9.02 -21.40
CA VAL A 264 15.41 10.28 -21.42
C VAL A 264 15.88 11.32 -20.39
N GLY A 265 17.02 11.09 -19.72
CA GLY A 265 17.63 12.05 -18.80
C GLY A 265 17.11 12.01 -17.37
N GLY A 266 16.41 10.97 -16.96
CA GLY A 266 15.90 10.81 -15.59
C GLY A 266 17.01 10.72 -14.55
N LYS A 267 16.84 11.43 -13.41
CA LYS A 267 17.86 11.52 -12.33
C LYS A 267 17.29 11.29 -10.93
N ASN A 268 16.00 11.52 -10.72
CA ASN A 268 15.36 11.47 -9.42
C ASN A 268 14.83 10.05 -9.08
N ALA A 269 15.73 9.05 -9.18
CA ALA A 269 15.34 7.65 -8.95
C ALA A 269 16.43 6.86 -8.24
N HIS A 270 15.99 5.87 -7.46
CA HIS A 270 16.84 4.81 -6.93
C HIS A 270 16.39 3.47 -7.51
N PHE A 271 17.30 2.79 -8.19
CA PHE A 271 17.07 1.46 -8.75
C PHE A 271 17.90 0.44 -7.99
N ASP A 272 17.23 -0.56 -7.42
CA ASP A 272 17.83 -1.67 -6.70
C ASP A 272 17.43 -2.99 -7.39
N LEU A 273 18.12 -3.27 -8.49
CA LEU A 273 17.79 -4.38 -9.39
C LEU A 273 18.79 -5.51 -9.25
N GLY A 274 18.27 -6.75 -9.22
CA GLY A 274 19.10 -7.95 -9.15
C GLY A 274 19.77 -8.18 -7.79
N ARG A 275 19.29 -7.53 -6.73
CA ARG A 275 19.79 -7.67 -5.36
C ARG A 275 19.20 -8.90 -4.66
N GLY A 276 19.73 -9.21 -3.48
CA GLY A 276 19.21 -10.29 -2.66
C GLY A 276 17.76 -10.08 -2.20
N GLY A 277 17.12 -11.13 -1.77
CA GLY A 277 15.71 -11.17 -1.36
C GLY A 277 14.85 -11.99 -2.30
N GLY A 278 13.55 -12.02 -2.03
CA GLY A 278 12.55 -12.72 -2.81
C GLY A 278 11.43 -11.82 -3.32
N ASN A 279 10.50 -12.43 -4.05
CA ASN A 279 9.20 -11.84 -4.35
C ASN A 279 8.21 -12.30 -3.28
N ASP A 280 8.43 -11.84 -2.05
CA ASP A 280 7.72 -12.27 -0.85
C ASP A 280 7.51 -11.11 0.13
N TRP A 281 6.53 -11.26 1.03
CA TRP A 281 6.16 -10.24 2.00
C TRP A 281 7.28 -9.86 2.97
N PRO A 282 8.09 -10.80 3.51
CA PRO A 282 9.23 -10.47 4.34
C PRO A 282 10.24 -9.54 3.64
N THR A 283 10.57 -9.83 2.39
CA THR A 283 11.46 -8.99 1.58
C THR A 283 10.86 -7.60 1.32
N TRP A 284 9.60 -7.53 0.89
CA TRP A 284 8.95 -6.26 0.59
C TRP A 284 8.78 -5.39 1.84
N GLY A 285 8.46 -5.98 2.99
CA GLY A 285 8.41 -5.28 4.27
C GLY A 285 9.78 -4.70 4.68
N GLN A 286 10.86 -5.47 4.50
CA GLN A 286 12.23 -4.99 4.74
C GLN A 286 12.60 -3.83 3.80
N GLN A 287 12.25 -3.95 2.52
CA GLN A 287 12.49 -2.89 1.55
C GLN A 287 11.74 -1.61 1.93
N LEU A 288 10.46 -1.70 2.29
CA LEU A 288 9.70 -0.55 2.77
C LEU A 288 10.37 0.12 3.99
N GLY A 289 10.84 -0.67 4.95
CA GLY A 289 11.59 -0.19 6.10
C GLY A 289 12.85 0.57 5.71
N ALA A 290 13.64 0.00 4.80
CA ALA A 290 14.89 0.60 4.33
C ALA A 290 14.67 1.94 3.58
N LYS A 291 13.52 2.14 2.95
CA LYS A 291 13.18 3.35 2.18
C LYS A 291 12.17 4.28 2.87
N SER A 292 11.72 3.94 4.07
CA SER A 292 10.73 4.74 4.80
C SER A 292 11.13 6.20 5.01
N GLY A 293 12.43 6.46 5.24
CA GLY A 293 12.97 7.81 5.37
C GLY A 293 12.98 8.58 4.05
N ASP A 294 13.36 7.93 2.95
CA ASP A 294 13.33 8.52 1.59
C ASP A 294 11.90 8.86 1.18
N LEU A 295 10.95 7.92 1.41
CA LEU A 295 9.53 8.13 1.17
C LEU A 295 8.99 9.33 1.96
N ALA A 296 9.19 9.37 3.28
CA ALA A 296 8.69 10.44 4.13
C ALA A 296 9.29 11.82 3.79
N ALA A 297 10.55 11.86 3.32
CA ALA A 297 11.21 13.10 2.95
C ALA A 297 10.73 13.67 1.61
N ASN A 298 10.16 12.84 0.72
CA ASN A 298 9.82 13.22 -0.64
C ASN A 298 8.31 13.38 -0.91
N ILE A 299 7.44 13.07 0.07
CA ILE A 299 6.00 13.35 -0.02
C ILE A 299 5.65 14.60 0.77
N ARG A 300 5.06 15.58 0.12
CA ARG A 300 4.67 16.89 0.67
C ARG A 300 3.86 17.71 -0.35
#